data_dfdfa07152f669c3f1fc4d3e8432732f
#
_entry.id   dfdfa07152f669c3f1fc4d3e8432732f
#
_cell.length_a   1.000
_cell.length_b   1.000
_cell.length_c   1.000
_cell.angle_alpha   90.00
_cell.angle_beta   90.00
_cell.angle_gamma   90.00
#
_symmetry.space_group_name_H-M   'P 1'
#
loop_
_entity.id
_entity.type
_entity.pdbx_description
1 polymer ?
#
loop_
_entity_poly.entity_id
_entity_poly.type
_entity_poly.pdbx_seq_one_letter_code
_entity_poly.pdbx_strand_id
1 'polypeptide(L)'
;MTFLLGNAAVYGLETSLPDPSDPIAGMGVNIHFTDAQPGELEMLSRAGFRWIRMDLTWSETEKTPGVYDFSAYDRLMASLDKLHLRPLLILDYTNVLYDNGEPSHTDEGRAAFARWAVAATTHFKDRGVLWEIWNEPNGGWFWKPKPNADDYAKLALTVSQAIRKATPGERIVGPALNGTKLDFVEVLAKAGVLADWSGITIHPYLHGGPESYGSAYDATRQLIKKYALPGQQLNVMCGESGYSSVEGELDEEAQGKYLARLFLFDVMSEVPLTIWYDWREDGENPRDRESNFGIVRHDYLAGAADVFDPKPAYYAAQTYSLQLVGYRFSKKIKTDSPADIVLSFTDNTSECLVAWTTAPITHQVKIPARVGTYAVTDYDGKIQTALTNSDGTITLRLNGGPQYLKLR
;
A
#
# COMPACT_ATOMS: atom_id res chain seq x y z
N MET A 1 -44.57 -17.65 -5.35
CA MET A 1 -43.22 -17.18 -5.72
C MET A 1 -42.76 -16.24 -4.61
N THR A 2 -42.16 -16.84 -3.59
CA THR A 2 -41.82 -16.14 -2.32
C THR A 2 -40.39 -15.64 -2.43
N PHE A 3 -40.19 -14.34 -2.47
CA PHE A 3 -38.88 -13.72 -2.42
C PHE A 3 -38.32 -13.85 -1.02
N LEU A 4 -37.26 -14.62 -0.85
CA LEU A 4 -36.40 -14.62 0.32
C LEU A 4 -35.59 -13.31 0.31
N LEU A 5 -35.96 -12.39 1.18
CA LEU A 5 -35.12 -11.25 1.57
C LEU A 5 -33.93 -11.83 2.33
N GLY A 6 -32.78 -11.90 1.65
CA GLY A 6 -31.50 -12.23 2.27
C GLY A 6 -31.16 -11.11 3.27
N ASN A 7 -30.91 -11.50 4.52
CA ASN A 7 -30.33 -10.62 5.54
C ASN A 7 -29.01 -10.05 4.99
N ALA A 8 -28.97 -8.75 4.72
CA ALA A 8 -27.73 -8.02 4.57
C ALA A 8 -27.05 -8.03 5.95
N ALA A 9 -26.06 -8.89 6.10
CA ALA A 9 -25.15 -8.80 7.23
C ALA A 9 -24.50 -7.42 7.14
N VAL A 10 -24.75 -6.59 8.14
CA VAL A 10 -23.97 -5.37 8.37
C VAL A 10 -22.57 -5.85 8.73
N TYR A 11 -21.70 -5.97 7.72
CA TYR A 11 -20.27 -6.13 7.96
C TYR A 11 -19.80 -4.83 8.57
N GLY A 12 -19.64 -4.79 9.90
CA GLY A 12 -18.82 -3.79 10.56
C GLY A 12 -17.46 -3.81 9.86
N LEU A 13 -16.99 -2.65 9.40
CA LEU A 13 -15.69 -2.56 8.72
C LEU A 13 -14.64 -3.15 9.66
N GLU A 14 -13.93 -4.16 9.16
CA GLU A 14 -12.91 -4.84 9.95
C GLU A 14 -11.85 -3.84 10.38
N THR A 15 -11.68 -3.66 11.68
CA THR A 15 -10.62 -2.79 12.23
C THR A 15 -9.25 -3.49 12.26
N SER A 16 -9.18 -4.77 11.86
CA SER A 16 -7.94 -5.53 11.78
C SER A 16 -7.06 -5.10 10.61
N LEU A 17 -5.75 -5.23 10.76
CA LEU A 17 -4.84 -5.17 9.61
C LEU A 17 -5.09 -6.34 8.68
N PRO A 18 -4.80 -6.21 7.37
CA PRO A 18 -4.95 -7.31 6.42
C PRO A 18 -4.16 -8.55 6.83
N ASP A 19 -4.68 -9.72 6.50
CA ASP A 19 -3.93 -10.97 6.58
C ASP A 19 -2.81 -10.95 5.52
N PRO A 20 -1.53 -11.02 5.91
CA PRO A 20 -0.43 -10.95 4.94
C PRO A 20 -0.39 -12.13 3.97
N SER A 21 -1.08 -13.23 4.26
CA SER A 21 -1.19 -14.36 3.33
C SER A 21 -2.27 -14.15 2.26
N ASP A 22 -3.19 -13.18 2.46
CA ASP A 22 -4.20 -12.81 1.46
C ASP A 22 -3.61 -11.78 0.49
N PRO A 23 -3.33 -12.15 -0.76
CA PRO A 23 -2.67 -11.25 -1.70
C PRO A 23 -3.48 -10.00 -2.03
N ILE A 24 -4.80 -10.02 -1.83
CA ILE A 24 -5.68 -8.91 -2.21
C ILE A 24 -6.02 -8.00 -1.03
N ALA A 25 -6.06 -8.55 0.18
CA ALA A 25 -6.55 -7.82 1.36
C ALA A 25 -5.76 -6.55 1.68
N GLY A 26 -4.45 -6.53 1.38
CA GLY A 26 -3.56 -5.40 1.63
C GLY A 26 -3.16 -4.60 0.37
N MET A 27 -3.86 -4.80 -0.75
CA MET A 27 -3.55 -4.09 -2.00
C MET A 27 -4.07 -2.66 -1.96
N GLY A 28 -3.18 -1.68 -1.96
CA GLY A 28 -3.52 -0.26 -1.84
C GLY A 28 -2.86 0.64 -2.88
N VAL A 29 -3.37 1.86 -3.01
CA VAL A 29 -2.86 2.88 -3.92
C VAL A 29 -2.99 4.27 -3.31
N ASN A 30 -2.01 5.14 -3.54
CA ASN A 30 -2.07 6.55 -3.13
C ASN A 30 -3.00 7.34 -4.06
N ILE A 31 -3.77 8.26 -3.49
CA ILE A 31 -4.62 9.21 -4.22
C ILE A 31 -4.35 10.64 -3.72
N HIS A 32 -4.65 11.64 -4.55
CA HIS A 32 -4.43 13.06 -4.23
C HIS A 32 -5.72 13.90 -4.33
N PHE A 33 -6.88 13.30 -4.05
CA PHE A 33 -8.18 13.98 -4.13
C PHE A 33 -9.13 13.52 -3.03
N THR A 34 -9.98 14.42 -2.56
CA THR A 34 -11.14 14.11 -1.70
C THR A 34 -12.43 13.96 -2.52
N ASP A 35 -12.51 14.63 -3.66
CA ASP A 35 -13.64 14.58 -4.57
C ASP A 35 -13.18 13.91 -5.89
N ALA A 36 -13.52 12.63 -6.03
CA ALA A 36 -13.23 11.83 -7.23
C ALA A 36 -14.02 12.30 -8.44
N GLN A 37 -13.45 12.17 -9.63
CA GLN A 37 -14.19 12.29 -10.88
C GLN A 37 -15.25 11.17 -10.98
N PRO A 38 -16.40 11.42 -11.65
CA PRO A 38 -17.41 10.38 -11.83
C PRO A 38 -16.84 9.10 -12.47
N GLY A 39 -16.97 7.96 -11.78
CA GLY A 39 -16.45 6.65 -12.23
C GLY A 39 -14.99 6.36 -11.84
N GLU A 40 -14.28 7.31 -11.24
CA GLU A 40 -12.85 7.17 -10.89
C GLU A 40 -12.61 6.11 -9.81
N LEU A 41 -13.33 6.18 -8.69
CA LEU A 41 -13.19 5.19 -7.62
C LEU A 41 -13.70 3.80 -8.03
N GLU A 42 -14.72 3.72 -8.88
CA GLU A 42 -15.18 2.47 -9.48
C GLU A 42 -14.10 1.86 -10.37
N MET A 43 -13.38 2.67 -11.15
CA MET A 43 -12.25 2.22 -11.97
C MET A 43 -11.10 1.72 -11.08
N LEU A 44 -10.76 2.45 -10.01
CA LEU A 44 -9.77 2.05 -9.01
C LEU A 44 -10.15 0.71 -8.35
N SER A 45 -11.41 0.54 -7.94
CA SER A 45 -11.91 -0.71 -7.37
C SER A 45 -11.86 -1.87 -8.37
N ARG A 46 -12.14 -1.62 -9.68
CA ARG A 46 -12.01 -2.64 -10.75
C ARG A 46 -10.56 -3.07 -10.98
N ALA A 47 -9.57 -2.22 -10.71
CA ALA A 47 -8.16 -2.60 -10.74
C ALA A 47 -7.80 -3.59 -9.61
N GLY A 48 -8.66 -3.72 -8.59
CA GLY A 48 -8.51 -4.69 -7.51
C GLY A 48 -8.06 -4.09 -6.19
N PHE A 49 -7.80 -2.81 -6.11
CA PHE A 49 -7.40 -2.16 -4.85
C PHE A 49 -8.48 -2.29 -3.77
N ARG A 50 -8.03 -2.38 -2.53
CA ARG A 50 -8.85 -2.45 -1.31
C ARG A 50 -8.56 -1.31 -0.36
N TRP A 51 -7.42 -0.65 -0.54
CA TRP A 51 -7.00 0.48 0.26
C TRP A 51 -6.66 1.67 -0.62
N ILE A 52 -6.95 2.85 -0.07
CA ILE A 52 -6.36 4.10 -0.55
C ILE A 52 -5.48 4.69 0.54
N ARG A 53 -4.47 5.46 0.16
CA ARG A 53 -3.71 6.31 1.07
C ARG A 53 -3.90 7.76 0.63
N MET A 54 -4.17 8.65 1.59
CA MET A 54 -4.51 10.05 1.32
C MET A 54 -4.10 10.92 2.50
N ASP A 55 -3.59 12.13 2.20
CA ASP A 55 -3.34 13.16 3.20
C ASP A 55 -4.67 13.62 3.84
N LEU A 56 -4.75 13.63 5.17
CA LEU A 56 -5.73 14.40 5.91
C LEU A 56 -5.02 15.66 6.40
N THR A 57 -5.11 16.72 5.59
CA THR A 57 -4.29 17.92 5.77
C THR A 57 -4.81 18.81 6.89
N TRP A 58 -3.99 19.06 7.90
CA TRP A 58 -4.36 19.87 9.06
C TRP A 58 -4.78 21.28 8.68
N SER A 59 -4.01 21.96 7.84
CA SER A 59 -4.33 23.35 7.43
C SER A 59 -5.62 23.46 6.61
N GLU A 60 -6.05 22.39 5.92
CA GLU A 60 -7.29 22.40 5.17
C GLU A 60 -8.51 22.15 6.07
N THR A 61 -8.34 21.44 7.15
CA THR A 61 -9.43 21.03 8.05
C THR A 61 -9.55 21.89 9.31
N GLU A 62 -8.55 22.73 9.63
CA GLU A 62 -8.60 23.71 10.74
C GLU A 62 -8.17 25.10 10.25
N LYS A 63 -9.13 25.92 9.84
CA LYS A 63 -8.93 27.33 9.41
C LYS A 63 -9.04 28.32 10.56
N THR A 64 -9.66 27.93 11.66
CA THR A 64 -9.83 28.70 12.89
C THR A 64 -9.50 27.79 14.07
N PRO A 65 -8.70 28.26 15.06
CA PRO A 65 -8.25 27.42 16.16
C PRO A 65 -9.41 26.67 16.87
N GLY A 66 -9.32 25.32 16.88
CA GLY A 66 -10.30 24.45 17.51
C GLY A 66 -11.62 24.26 16.74
N VAL A 67 -11.73 24.79 15.52
CA VAL A 67 -12.90 24.58 14.64
C VAL A 67 -12.48 23.70 13.46
N TYR A 68 -13.01 22.49 13.41
CA TYR A 68 -12.62 21.48 12.44
C TYR A 68 -13.73 21.25 11.41
N ASP A 69 -13.36 21.24 10.13
CA ASP A 69 -14.24 20.90 9.01
C ASP A 69 -13.71 19.69 8.26
N PHE A 70 -14.34 18.54 8.43
CA PHE A 70 -14.03 17.29 7.74
C PHE A 70 -14.96 16.99 6.56
N SER A 71 -15.76 17.94 6.11
CA SER A 71 -16.83 17.72 5.12
C SER A 71 -16.31 17.16 3.78
N ALA A 72 -15.10 17.54 3.32
CA ALA A 72 -14.48 16.99 2.13
C ALA A 72 -14.17 15.49 2.32
N TYR A 73 -13.63 15.13 3.47
CA TYR A 73 -13.33 13.74 3.81
C TYR A 73 -14.59 12.91 4.10
N ASP A 74 -15.67 13.52 4.60
CA ASP A 74 -16.97 12.85 4.72
C ASP A 74 -17.49 12.38 3.35
N ARG A 75 -17.35 13.21 2.31
CA ARG A 75 -17.71 12.83 0.93
C ARG A 75 -16.85 11.70 0.40
N LEU A 76 -15.54 11.78 0.61
CA LEU A 76 -14.61 10.71 0.25
C LEU A 76 -15.01 9.41 0.95
N MET A 77 -15.14 9.42 2.27
CA MET A 77 -15.51 8.25 3.07
C MET A 77 -16.84 7.64 2.63
N ALA A 78 -17.84 8.46 2.32
CA ALA A 78 -19.14 7.99 1.81
C ALA A 78 -19.01 7.28 0.44
N SER A 79 -18.04 7.68 -0.37
CA SER A 79 -17.74 7.04 -1.67
C SER A 79 -16.94 5.75 -1.49
N LEU A 80 -15.97 5.75 -0.59
CA LEU A 80 -15.17 4.55 -0.25
C LEU A 80 -16.04 3.43 0.33
N ASP A 81 -16.99 3.75 1.22
CA ASP A 81 -17.90 2.78 1.82
C ASP A 81 -18.74 2.03 0.79
N LYS A 82 -19.22 2.72 -0.25
CA LYS A 82 -20.01 2.12 -1.34
C LYS A 82 -19.22 1.06 -2.11
N LEU A 83 -17.90 1.20 -2.16
CA LEU A 83 -16.99 0.35 -2.92
C LEU A 83 -16.21 -0.61 -2.01
N HIS A 84 -16.46 -0.59 -0.69
CA HIS A 84 -15.73 -1.36 0.32
C HIS A 84 -14.22 -1.11 0.30
N LEU A 85 -13.82 0.14 -0.01
CA LEU A 85 -12.44 0.61 0.05
C LEU A 85 -12.14 1.11 1.46
N ARG A 86 -10.94 0.82 1.95
CA ARG A 86 -10.48 1.25 3.28
C ARG A 86 -9.44 2.36 3.14
N PRO A 87 -9.49 3.39 3.97
CA PRO A 87 -8.49 4.45 3.93
C PRO A 87 -7.36 4.23 4.94
N LEU A 88 -6.12 4.50 4.50
CA LEU A 88 -5.03 4.93 5.32
C LEU A 88 -4.98 6.47 5.20
N LEU A 89 -5.33 7.18 6.28
CA LEU A 89 -5.29 8.63 6.31
C LEU A 89 -4.03 9.11 7.05
N ILE A 90 -3.28 10.00 6.39
CA ILE A 90 -2.08 10.59 6.94
C ILE A 90 -2.48 11.84 7.72
N LEU A 91 -2.18 11.86 9.00
CA LEU A 91 -2.34 13.07 9.83
C LEU A 91 -1.16 14.00 9.57
N ASP A 92 -1.33 15.01 8.73
CA ASP A 92 -0.29 15.93 8.26
C ASP A 92 -0.89 17.27 7.76
N TYR A 93 -0.17 18.23 7.41
CA TYR A 93 1.22 18.56 7.67
C TYR A 93 1.28 19.67 8.73
N THR A 94 1.68 20.89 8.31
CA THR A 94 1.75 22.07 9.18
C THR A 94 0.46 22.89 9.13
N ASN A 95 0.25 23.75 10.13
CA ASN A 95 -0.82 24.73 10.12
C ASN A 95 -0.27 26.08 10.55
N VAL A 96 -0.49 27.13 9.73
CA VAL A 96 -0.02 28.49 10.00
C VAL A 96 -0.56 29.11 11.30
N LEU A 97 -1.60 28.54 11.86
CA LEU A 97 -2.16 28.94 13.15
C LEU A 97 -1.25 28.60 14.33
N TYR A 98 -0.29 27.68 14.13
CA TYR A 98 0.59 27.16 15.17
C TYR A 98 2.04 27.10 14.66
N ASP A 99 3.00 27.27 15.57
CA ASP A 99 4.45 27.15 15.29
C ASP A 99 4.91 27.90 14.01
N ASN A 100 4.23 29.00 13.65
CA ASN A 100 4.51 29.82 12.45
C ASN A 100 4.43 29.02 11.12
N GLY A 101 3.65 27.94 11.07
CA GLY A 101 3.54 27.07 9.90
C GLY A 101 4.71 26.11 9.72
N GLU A 102 5.53 25.94 10.74
CA GLU A 102 6.57 24.88 10.79
C GLU A 102 5.99 23.59 11.39
N PRO A 103 6.67 22.44 11.23
CA PRO A 103 6.30 21.20 11.93
C PRO A 103 6.21 21.44 13.44
N SER A 104 5.22 20.84 14.09
CA SER A 104 4.89 21.10 15.50
C SER A 104 6.07 20.76 16.43
N HIS A 105 6.81 21.77 16.83
CA HIS A 105 8.02 21.65 17.64
C HIS A 105 7.89 22.27 19.03
N THR A 106 6.86 23.10 19.29
CA THR A 106 6.54 23.58 20.63
C THR A 106 5.53 22.65 21.32
N ASP A 107 5.43 22.74 22.65
CA ASP A 107 4.41 21.97 23.41
C ASP A 107 2.99 22.43 23.03
N GLU A 108 2.80 23.71 22.74
CA GLU A 108 1.51 24.24 22.27
C GLU A 108 1.13 23.68 20.88
N GLY A 109 2.06 23.72 19.92
CA GLY A 109 1.84 23.18 18.58
C GLY A 109 1.56 21.68 18.61
N ARG A 110 2.34 20.90 19.36
CA ARG A 110 2.09 19.45 19.54
C ARG A 110 0.72 19.18 20.17
N ALA A 111 0.34 19.97 21.19
CA ALA A 111 -0.96 19.82 21.83
C ALA A 111 -2.11 20.23 20.88
N ALA A 112 -1.92 21.21 20.02
CA ALA A 112 -2.90 21.62 19.01
C ALA A 112 -3.07 20.51 17.95
N PHE A 113 -1.97 20.00 17.40
CA PHE A 113 -2.00 18.88 16.46
C PHE A 113 -2.69 17.65 17.08
N ALA A 114 -2.37 17.30 18.33
CA ALA A 114 -3.01 16.19 19.03
C ALA A 114 -4.52 16.39 19.23
N ARG A 115 -4.99 17.61 19.52
CA ARG A 115 -6.45 17.91 19.61
C ARG A 115 -7.13 17.72 18.26
N TRP A 116 -6.53 18.20 17.18
CA TRP A 116 -7.02 18.01 15.82
C TRP A 116 -7.05 16.51 15.45
N ALA A 117 -5.98 15.77 15.70
CA ALA A 117 -5.91 14.34 15.43
C ALA A 117 -6.99 13.55 16.21
N VAL A 118 -7.22 13.91 17.49
CA VAL A 118 -8.32 13.33 18.28
C VAL A 118 -9.69 13.69 17.70
N ALA A 119 -9.88 14.92 17.22
CA ALA A 119 -11.12 15.30 16.56
C ALA A 119 -11.36 14.45 15.29
N ALA A 120 -10.33 14.27 14.45
CA ALA A 120 -10.40 13.44 13.25
C ALA A 120 -10.71 11.98 13.58
N THR A 121 -9.96 11.37 14.50
CA THR A 121 -10.15 9.96 14.89
C THR A 121 -11.50 9.71 15.58
N THR A 122 -12.05 10.72 16.27
CA THR A 122 -13.39 10.65 16.87
C THR A 122 -14.47 10.79 15.80
N HIS A 123 -14.28 11.68 14.82
CA HIS A 123 -15.24 11.92 13.75
C HIS A 123 -15.39 10.68 12.83
N PHE A 124 -14.28 10.05 12.50
CA PHE A 124 -14.26 8.84 11.65
C PHE A 124 -14.18 7.52 12.43
N LYS A 125 -14.49 7.54 13.71
CA LYS A 125 -14.42 6.37 14.57
C LYS A 125 -15.20 5.18 14.00
N ASP A 126 -14.64 3.98 14.12
CA ASP A 126 -15.25 2.72 13.69
C ASP A 126 -15.49 2.63 12.15
N ARG A 127 -14.86 3.51 11.35
CA ARG A 127 -14.92 3.52 9.88
C ARG A 127 -13.79 2.70 9.23
N GLY A 128 -13.00 1.97 10.01
CA GLY A 128 -11.90 1.13 9.52
C GLY A 128 -10.69 1.89 8.99
N VAL A 129 -10.53 3.16 9.43
CA VAL A 129 -9.37 3.99 9.06
C VAL A 129 -8.11 3.46 9.71
N LEU A 130 -7.01 3.44 8.97
CA LEU A 130 -5.66 3.31 9.50
C LEU A 130 -5.03 4.70 9.55
N TRP A 131 -4.58 5.12 10.72
CA TRP A 131 -4.07 6.48 10.95
C TRP A 131 -2.56 6.49 10.88
N GLU A 132 -1.99 7.22 9.94
CA GLU A 132 -0.55 7.39 9.81
C GLU A 132 -0.14 8.77 10.35
N ILE A 133 0.86 8.82 11.25
CA ILE A 133 1.31 10.09 11.82
C ILE A 133 2.44 10.66 10.95
N TRP A 134 2.13 11.73 10.22
CA TRP A 134 3.01 12.44 9.31
C TRP A 134 3.41 11.62 8.09
N ASN A 135 4.05 12.30 7.11
CA ASN A 135 4.67 11.70 5.94
C ASN A 135 6.15 12.05 5.91
N GLU A 136 7.03 11.06 5.86
CA GLU A 136 8.48 11.18 5.68
C GLU A 136 9.16 12.20 6.60
N PRO A 137 8.98 12.16 7.93
CA PRO A 137 9.54 13.14 8.85
C PRO A 137 11.07 13.12 8.89
N ASN A 138 11.70 12.10 8.33
CA ASN A 138 13.14 12.00 8.13
C ASN A 138 13.62 12.58 6.79
N GLY A 139 12.70 13.13 5.97
CA GLY A 139 12.96 13.82 4.70
C GLY A 139 12.91 15.33 4.85
N GLY A 140 13.90 16.03 4.28
CA GLY A 140 13.98 17.50 4.37
C GLY A 140 12.91 18.25 3.57
N TRP A 141 12.13 17.57 2.73
CA TRP A 141 10.99 18.14 2.02
C TRP A 141 9.77 18.29 2.94
N PHE A 142 9.55 17.32 3.82
CA PHE A 142 8.35 17.21 4.64
C PHE A 142 8.54 17.67 6.08
N TRP A 143 9.79 17.71 6.60
CA TRP A 143 10.10 18.23 7.92
C TRP A 143 11.10 19.40 7.82
N LYS A 144 10.59 20.64 7.89
CA LYS A 144 11.38 21.86 7.77
C LYS A 144 11.86 22.35 9.16
N PRO A 145 12.96 23.12 9.24
CA PRO A 145 13.91 23.39 8.16
C PRO A 145 14.81 22.18 7.86
N LYS A 146 14.83 21.17 8.73
CA LYS A 146 15.56 19.89 8.58
C LYS A 146 14.93 18.82 9.46
N PRO A 147 15.02 17.53 9.06
CA PRO A 147 14.57 16.42 9.87
C PRO A 147 15.13 16.43 11.28
N ASN A 148 14.25 16.16 12.27
CA ASN A 148 14.60 16.06 13.68
C ASN A 148 13.84 14.91 14.33
N ALA A 149 14.54 13.80 14.60
CA ALA A 149 13.93 12.61 15.15
C ALA A 149 13.37 12.80 16.56
N ASP A 150 14.02 13.62 17.39
CA ASP A 150 13.56 13.88 18.76
C ASP A 150 12.28 14.73 18.77
N ASP A 151 12.17 15.74 17.90
CA ASP A 151 10.96 16.56 17.81
C ASP A 151 9.80 15.77 17.22
N TYR A 152 10.05 14.96 16.18
CA TYR A 152 9.03 14.08 15.66
C TYR A 152 8.61 13.02 16.69
N ALA A 153 9.54 12.45 17.46
CA ALA A 153 9.21 11.50 18.53
C ALA A 153 8.28 12.13 19.58
N LYS A 154 8.51 13.37 19.97
CA LYS A 154 7.64 14.10 20.90
C LYS A 154 6.25 14.32 20.31
N LEU A 155 6.16 14.72 19.02
CA LEU A 155 4.89 14.87 18.32
C LEU A 155 4.15 13.55 18.27
N ALA A 156 4.79 12.50 17.74
CA ALA A 156 4.20 11.18 17.57
C ALA A 156 3.72 10.59 18.90
N LEU A 157 4.50 10.72 19.97
CA LEU A 157 4.12 10.26 21.31
C LEU A 157 2.90 11.03 21.83
N THR A 158 2.90 12.38 21.73
CA THR A 158 1.78 13.22 22.18
C THR A 158 0.49 12.86 21.45
N VAL A 159 0.56 12.70 20.13
CA VAL A 159 -0.59 12.36 19.28
C VAL A 159 -1.08 10.95 19.57
N SER A 160 -0.18 9.96 19.61
CA SER A 160 -0.56 8.56 19.86
C SER A 160 -1.23 8.37 21.20
N GLN A 161 -0.68 8.97 22.27
CA GLN A 161 -1.28 8.91 23.61
C GLN A 161 -2.65 9.59 23.66
N ALA A 162 -2.81 10.73 22.99
CA ALA A 162 -4.08 11.44 22.94
C ALA A 162 -5.16 10.61 22.19
N ILE A 163 -4.84 10.05 21.02
CA ILE A 163 -5.73 9.17 20.27
C ILE A 163 -6.06 7.91 21.11
N ARG A 164 -5.05 7.25 21.69
CA ARG A 164 -5.25 6.04 22.49
C ARG A 164 -6.18 6.28 23.67
N LYS A 165 -6.11 7.46 24.27
CA LYS A 165 -7.01 7.86 25.36
C LYS A 165 -8.43 8.13 24.89
N ALA A 166 -8.62 8.79 23.75
CA ALA A 166 -9.91 9.22 23.24
C ALA A 166 -10.64 8.13 22.45
N THR A 167 -9.90 7.43 21.58
CA THR A 167 -10.39 6.42 20.65
C THR A 167 -9.50 5.17 20.69
N PRO A 168 -9.51 4.38 21.77
CA PRO A 168 -8.55 3.27 22.01
C PRO A 168 -8.63 2.14 20.98
N GLY A 169 -9.75 2.04 20.22
CA GLY A 169 -9.92 1.05 19.16
C GLY A 169 -9.25 1.41 17.84
N GLU A 170 -8.92 2.68 17.63
CA GLU A 170 -8.31 3.15 16.40
C GLU A 170 -6.85 2.69 16.27
N ARG A 171 -6.44 2.37 15.04
CA ARG A 171 -5.10 1.88 14.75
C ARG A 171 -4.20 2.97 14.23
N ILE A 172 -3.02 3.08 14.83
CA ILE A 172 -2.02 4.09 14.52
C ILE A 172 -0.79 3.38 13.93
N VAL A 173 -0.23 3.95 12.88
CA VAL A 173 1.03 3.52 12.24
C VAL A 173 1.91 4.73 11.96
N GLY A 174 3.11 4.50 11.55
CA GLY A 174 4.09 5.49 11.12
C GLY A 174 5.51 4.90 11.14
N PRO A 175 6.52 5.68 10.88
CA PRO A 175 6.52 7.12 10.59
C PRO A 175 6.43 7.44 9.10
N ALA A 176 5.99 6.54 8.21
CA ALA A 176 6.11 6.73 6.76
C ALA A 176 7.58 7.03 6.39
N LEU A 177 8.48 6.15 6.78
CA LEU A 177 9.92 6.40 6.75
C LEU A 177 10.46 6.47 5.32
N ASN A 178 11.02 7.62 4.91
CA ASN A 178 11.72 7.73 3.64
C ASN A 178 12.98 6.85 3.65
N GLY A 179 13.00 5.83 2.78
CA GLY A 179 14.08 4.87 2.67
C GLY A 179 14.21 3.95 3.89
N THR A 180 15.46 3.68 4.28
CA THR A 180 15.81 2.67 5.30
C THR A 180 16.63 3.25 6.46
N LYS A 181 16.43 4.51 6.80
CA LYS A 181 17.14 5.20 7.90
C LYS A 181 16.59 4.78 9.26
N LEU A 182 16.86 3.53 9.67
CA LEU A 182 16.33 2.94 10.89
C LEU A 182 16.85 3.58 12.18
N ASP A 183 17.96 4.33 12.15
CA ASP A 183 18.43 5.16 13.25
C ASP A 183 17.38 6.20 13.67
N PHE A 184 16.62 6.76 12.71
CA PHE A 184 15.49 7.62 12.99
C PHE A 184 14.41 6.85 13.78
N VAL A 185 14.01 5.66 13.32
CA VAL A 185 13.02 4.81 14.00
C VAL A 185 13.50 4.35 15.39
N GLU A 186 14.81 4.13 15.55
CA GLU A 186 15.37 3.76 16.86
C GLU A 186 15.20 4.87 17.91
N VAL A 187 15.28 6.16 17.52
CA VAL A 187 14.97 7.29 18.40
C VAL A 187 13.51 7.23 18.85
N LEU A 188 12.58 6.97 17.95
CA LEU A 188 11.15 6.83 18.26
C LEU A 188 10.89 5.68 19.23
N ALA A 189 11.53 4.55 18.97
CA ALA A 189 11.43 3.36 19.82
C ALA A 189 11.92 3.63 21.25
N LYS A 190 13.07 4.29 21.38
CA LYS A 190 13.63 4.69 22.70
C LYS A 190 12.74 5.70 23.43
N ALA A 191 12.03 6.56 22.70
CA ALA A 191 11.07 7.50 23.26
C ALA A 191 9.74 6.85 23.67
N GLY A 192 9.52 5.55 23.35
CA GLY A 192 8.32 4.81 23.70
C GLY A 192 7.15 4.94 22.71
N VAL A 193 7.36 5.56 21.56
CA VAL A 193 6.31 5.79 20.53
C VAL A 193 5.68 4.47 20.06
N LEU A 194 6.48 3.41 19.93
CA LEU A 194 6.01 2.12 19.41
C LEU A 194 4.97 1.44 20.30
N ALA A 195 4.86 1.81 21.58
CA ALA A 195 3.91 1.22 22.52
C ALA A 195 2.44 1.40 22.07
N ASP A 196 2.14 2.49 21.38
CA ASP A 196 0.79 2.84 20.93
C ASP A 196 0.53 2.50 19.46
N TRP A 197 1.55 2.06 18.72
CA TRP A 197 1.43 1.78 17.29
C TRP A 197 1.04 0.33 16.99
N SER A 198 0.44 0.12 15.82
CA SER A 198 0.09 -1.18 15.24
C SER A 198 1.12 -1.65 14.21
N GLY A 199 2.02 -0.78 13.78
CA GLY A 199 3.07 -1.12 12.82
C GLY A 199 3.95 0.05 12.44
N ILE A 200 5.03 -0.28 11.75
CA ILE A 200 5.97 0.66 11.15
C ILE A 200 5.75 0.68 9.65
N THR A 201 5.48 1.87 9.10
CA THR A 201 5.38 2.11 7.67
C THR A 201 6.71 2.64 7.13
N ILE A 202 7.16 2.09 6.01
CA ILE A 202 8.36 2.54 5.30
C ILE A 202 8.06 2.77 3.82
N HIS A 203 8.81 3.68 3.20
CA HIS A 203 8.81 4.00 1.78
C HIS A 203 10.17 3.56 1.22
N PRO A 204 10.34 2.30 0.80
CA PRO A 204 11.66 1.76 0.55
C PRO A 204 12.40 2.42 -0.61
N TYR A 205 11.75 2.73 -1.73
CA TYR A 205 12.33 3.40 -2.92
C TYR A 205 13.82 3.07 -3.17
N LEU A 206 14.18 1.79 -3.02
CA LEU A 206 15.55 1.34 -3.22
C LEU A 206 15.85 1.13 -4.70
N HIS A 207 17.10 1.31 -5.09
CA HIS A 207 17.55 1.00 -6.44
C HIS A 207 17.38 -0.49 -6.75
N GLY A 208 16.92 -0.79 -7.95
CA GLY A 208 16.63 -2.14 -8.41
C GLY A 208 15.14 -2.44 -8.40
N GLY A 209 14.76 -3.70 -8.49
CA GLY A 209 13.36 -4.14 -8.44
C GLY A 209 12.84 -4.28 -7.00
N PRO A 210 11.54 -4.56 -6.84
CA PRO A 210 10.91 -4.73 -5.53
C PRO A 210 11.59 -5.78 -4.64
N GLU A 211 12.24 -6.77 -5.24
CA GLU A 211 12.95 -7.83 -4.52
C GLU A 211 14.12 -7.31 -3.67
N SER A 212 14.59 -6.10 -3.94
CA SER A 212 15.63 -5.45 -3.12
C SER A 212 15.12 -4.99 -1.75
N TYR A 213 13.80 -4.91 -1.54
CA TYR A 213 13.21 -4.41 -0.29
C TYR A 213 13.32 -5.39 0.89
N GLY A 214 13.59 -6.68 0.63
CA GLY A 214 13.65 -7.71 1.67
C GLY A 214 14.58 -7.36 2.83
N SER A 215 15.76 -6.81 2.54
CA SER A 215 16.71 -6.39 3.59
C SER A 215 16.19 -5.24 4.46
N ALA A 216 15.41 -4.33 3.89
CA ALA A 216 14.78 -3.23 4.62
C ALA A 216 13.70 -3.75 5.57
N TYR A 217 12.85 -4.66 5.10
CA TYR A 217 11.83 -5.30 5.92
C TYR A 217 12.43 -6.11 7.08
N ASP A 218 13.46 -6.90 6.80
CA ASP A 218 14.14 -7.71 7.82
C ASP A 218 14.82 -6.84 8.88
N ALA A 219 15.51 -5.79 8.47
CA ALA A 219 16.14 -4.86 9.40
C ALA A 219 15.10 -4.12 10.27
N THR A 220 13.96 -3.74 9.68
CA THR A 220 12.84 -3.13 10.43
C THR A 220 12.24 -4.12 11.43
N ARG A 221 12.05 -5.39 11.05
CA ARG A 221 11.58 -6.44 11.97
C ARG A 221 12.55 -6.69 13.13
N GLN A 222 13.86 -6.66 12.85
CA GLN A 222 14.87 -6.79 13.91
C GLN A 222 14.78 -5.62 14.92
N LEU A 223 14.57 -4.40 14.44
CA LEU A 223 14.35 -3.24 15.29
C LEU A 223 13.07 -3.38 16.12
N ILE A 224 11.95 -3.78 15.50
CA ILE A 224 10.70 -4.07 16.20
C ILE A 224 10.93 -5.09 17.31
N LYS A 225 11.57 -6.21 17.00
CA LYS A 225 11.87 -7.27 17.99
C LYS A 225 12.67 -6.78 19.18
N LYS A 226 13.54 -5.78 18.96
CA LYS A 226 14.36 -5.20 20.05
C LYS A 226 13.56 -4.30 21.00
N TYR A 227 12.52 -3.60 20.48
CA TYR A 227 11.84 -2.53 21.22
C TYR A 227 10.35 -2.77 21.48
N ALA A 228 9.69 -3.74 20.82
CA ALA A 228 8.30 -4.04 21.07
C ALA A 228 8.06 -4.50 22.51
N LEU A 229 6.91 -4.14 23.06
CA LEU A 229 6.50 -4.60 24.37
C LEU A 229 6.18 -6.11 24.36
N PRO A 230 6.33 -6.82 25.48
CA PRO A 230 5.95 -8.21 25.56
C PRO A 230 4.52 -8.47 25.11
N GLY A 231 4.34 -9.34 24.12
CA GLY A 231 3.03 -9.66 23.52
C GLY A 231 2.50 -8.65 22.52
N GLN A 232 3.16 -7.52 22.29
CA GLN A 232 2.79 -6.56 21.26
C GLN A 232 3.14 -7.10 19.86
N GLN A 233 2.17 -7.02 18.96
CA GLN A 233 2.38 -7.33 17.54
C GLN A 233 2.48 -6.01 16.76
N LEU A 234 3.66 -5.75 16.20
CA LEU A 234 3.94 -4.64 15.30
C LEU A 234 4.25 -5.20 13.93
N ASN A 235 3.55 -4.70 12.92
CA ASN A 235 3.76 -5.11 11.54
C ASN A 235 4.72 -4.14 10.82
N VAL A 236 5.43 -4.65 9.82
CA VAL A 236 6.13 -3.81 8.83
C VAL A 236 5.20 -3.67 7.64
N MET A 237 4.98 -2.45 7.17
CA MET A 237 4.12 -2.15 6.03
C MET A 237 4.86 -1.30 5.01
N CYS A 238 4.60 -1.54 3.74
CA CYS A 238 5.02 -0.66 2.65
C CYS A 238 4.00 0.47 2.53
N GLY A 239 4.26 1.58 3.24
CA GLY A 239 3.34 2.73 3.30
C GLY A 239 3.28 3.48 1.97
N GLU A 240 4.34 3.39 1.18
CA GLU A 240 4.41 3.96 -0.16
C GLU A 240 5.57 3.34 -0.94
N SER A 241 5.33 2.95 -2.17
CA SER A 241 6.36 2.61 -3.14
C SER A 241 5.82 2.64 -4.55
N GLY A 242 6.62 3.09 -5.49
CA GLY A 242 6.26 3.18 -6.89
C GLY A 242 7.47 3.29 -7.79
N TYR A 243 7.23 3.16 -9.08
CA TYR A 243 8.24 3.27 -10.12
C TYR A 243 7.70 4.21 -11.20
N SER A 244 8.37 5.34 -11.39
CA SER A 244 7.99 6.31 -12.42
C SER A 244 8.39 5.81 -13.80
N SER A 245 7.50 5.98 -14.78
CA SER A 245 7.77 5.74 -16.20
C SER A 245 8.33 6.99 -16.90
N VAL A 246 9.05 7.83 -16.17
CA VAL A 246 9.69 9.04 -16.67
C VAL A 246 10.66 8.73 -17.82
N GLU A 247 10.69 9.61 -18.83
CA GLU A 247 11.54 9.45 -20.02
C GLU A 247 13.03 9.25 -19.63
N GLY A 248 13.62 8.16 -20.11
CA GLY A 248 15.03 7.82 -19.87
C GLY A 248 15.30 6.93 -18.66
N GLU A 249 14.27 6.57 -17.86
CA GLU A 249 14.39 5.60 -16.75
C GLU A 249 13.69 4.28 -17.09
N LEU A 250 12.42 4.13 -16.74
CA LEU A 250 11.62 2.93 -17.00
C LEU A 250 10.56 3.21 -18.06
N ASP A 251 10.27 2.23 -18.91
CA ASP A 251 9.07 2.27 -19.73
C ASP A 251 7.82 1.82 -18.94
N GLU A 252 6.65 2.08 -19.49
CA GLU A 252 5.37 1.73 -18.86
C GLU A 252 5.18 0.21 -18.69
N GLU A 253 5.78 -0.61 -19.60
CA GLU A 253 5.76 -2.06 -19.44
C GLU A 253 6.57 -2.51 -18.22
N ALA A 254 7.74 -1.92 -18.02
CA ALA A 254 8.57 -2.20 -16.84
C ALA A 254 7.88 -1.73 -15.55
N GLN A 255 7.21 -0.55 -15.59
CA GLN A 255 6.38 -0.07 -14.48
C GLN A 255 5.31 -1.10 -14.12
N GLY A 256 4.57 -1.62 -15.10
CA GLY A 256 3.52 -2.62 -14.88
C GLY A 256 4.07 -3.94 -14.32
N LYS A 257 5.22 -4.42 -14.83
CA LYS A 257 5.90 -5.61 -14.30
C LYS A 257 6.32 -5.39 -12.83
N TYR A 258 6.86 -4.21 -12.51
CA TYR A 258 7.29 -3.89 -11.15
C TYR A 258 6.11 -3.75 -10.18
N LEU A 259 4.97 -3.23 -10.64
CA LEU A 259 3.76 -3.19 -9.81
C LEU A 259 3.34 -4.61 -9.38
N ALA A 260 3.19 -5.52 -10.33
CA ALA A 260 2.81 -6.91 -10.01
C ALA A 260 3.85 -7.60 -9.12
N ARG A 261 5.14 -7.38 -9.38
CA ARG A 261 6.24 -7.94 -8.57
C ARG A 261 6.26 -7.37 -7.15
N LEU A 262 5.94 -6.07 -6.97
CA LEU A 262 5.89 -5.44 -5.66
C LEU A 262 4.86 -6.13 -4.77
N PHE A 263 3.61 -6.25 -5.23
CA PHE A 263 2.56 -6.92 -4.45
C PHE A 263 2.89 -8.39 -4.18
N LEU A 264 3.42 -9.13 -5.17
CA LEU A 264 3.84 -10.52 -5.00
C LEU A 264 4.98 -10.68 -3.99
N PHE A 265 5.96 -9.79 -4.07
CA PHE A 265 7.12 -9.83 -3.18
C PHE A 265 6.72 -9.49 -1.73
N ASP A 266 5.86 -8.50 -1.56
CA ASP A 266 5.40 -8.06 -0.25
C ASP A 266 4.54 -9.13 0.45
N VAL A 267 3.65 -9.81 -0.29
CA VAL A 267 2.94 -10.99 0.24
C VAL A 267 3.91 -12.10 0.65
N MET A 268 4.89 -12.43 -0.21
CA MET A 268 5.93 -13.40 0.14
C MET A 268 6.74 -12.97 1.36
N SER A 269 6.89 -11.67 1.57
CA SER A 269 7.62 -11.07 2.69
C SER A 269 6.75 -10.82 3.92
N GLU A 270 5.50 -11.32 3.96
CA GLU A 270 4.57 -11.14 5.08
C GLU A 270 4.33 -9.65 5.43
N VAL A 271 4.26 -8.80 4.41
CA VAL A 271 3.89 -7.38 4.52
C VAL A 271 2.37 -7.27 4.35
N PRO A 272 1.61 -6.90 5.39
CA PRO A 272 0.15 -6.96 5.35
C PRO A 272 -0.51 -5.85 4.52
N LEU A 273 0.19 -4.75 4.28
CA LEU A 273 -0.32 -3.60 3.51
C LEU A 273 0.78 -3.03 2.64
N THR A 274 0.47 -2.85 1.37
CA THR A 274 1.34 -2.25 0.37
C THR A 274 0.57 -1.19 -0.39
N ILE A 275 1.07 0.05 -0.39
CA ILE A 275 0.50 1.18 -1.11
C ILE A 275 1.39 1.48 -2.31
N TRP A 276 0.82 1.35 -3.50
CA TRP A 276 1.47 1.81 -4.74
C TRP A 276 1.36 3.33 -4.86
N TYR A 277 2.46 4.02 -5.17
CA TYR A 277 2.49 5.41 -5.55
C TYR A 277 2.62 5.51 -7.08
N ASP A 278 1.57 5.99 -7.85
CA ASP A 278 0.27 6.40 -7.34
C ASP A 278 -0.86 5.98 -8.31
N TRP A 279 -2.09 6.47 -8.08
CA TRP A 279 -3.25 6.13 -8.90
C TRP A 279 -3.21 6.77 -10.28
N ARG A 280 -3.06 8.09 -10.33
CA ARG A 280 -3.16 8.88 -11.55
C ARG A 280 -1.95 9.77 -11.72
N GLU A 281 -1.46 9.90 -12.95
CA GLU A 281 -0.37 10.82 -13.27
C GLU A 281 -0.71 12.25 -12.83
N ASP A 282 0.22 12.92 -12.15
CA ASP A 282 0.03 14.30 -11.66
C ASP A 282 0.08 15.34 -12.78
N GLY A 283 0.53 14.97 -13.97
CA GLY A 283 0.61 15.86 -15.13
C GLY A 283 1.01 15.13 -16.41
N GLU A 284 1.19 15.89 -17.47
CA GLU A 284 1.49 15.40 -18.83
C GLU A 284 2.98 15.47 -19.21
N ASN A 285 3.85 15.98 -18.33
CA ASN A 285 5.25 16.16 -18.67
C ASN A 285 6.03 14.83 -18.56
N PRO A 286 6.45 14.20 -19.68
CA PRO A 286 7.13 12.91 -19.67
C PRO A 286 8.53 12.95 -19.07
N ARG A 287 9.07 14.15 -18.76
CA ARG A 287 10.40 14.37 -18.17
C ARG A 287 10.33 14.76 -16.71
N ASP A 288 9.16 14.94 -16.17
CA ASP A 288 8.95 15.17 -14.77
C ASP A 288 8.64 13.84 -14.07
N ARG A 289 9.47 13.45 -13.11
CA ARG A 289 9.36 12.16 -12.45
C ARG A 289 8.03 12.01 -11.72
N GLU A 290 7.57 13.06 -11.03
CA GLU A 290 6.34 13.05 -10.25
C GLU A 290 5.10 12.90 -11.16
N SER A 291 5.14 13.48 -12.35
CA SER A 291 4.07 13.38 -13.34
C SER A 291 3.90 11.98 -13.95
N ASN A 292 4.74 10.99 -13.66
CA ASN A 292 4.75 9.70 -14.36
C ASN A 292 4.69 8.46 -13.46
N PHE A 293 4.29 8.61 -12.19
CA PHE A 293 4.09 7.48 -11.28
C PHE A 293 2.74 6.77 -11.47
N GLY A 294 1.74 7.49 -11.97
CA GLY A 294 0.37 7.00 -12.12
C GLY A 294 0.25 5.69 -12.88
N ILE A 295 -0.74 4.88 -12.51
CA ILE A 295 -1.11 3.67 -13.26
C ILE A 295 -2.19 3.94 -14.31
N VAL A 296 -2.79 5.13 -14.27
CA VAL A 296 -3.64 5.71 -15.31
C VAL A 296 -3.14 7.10 -15.67
N ARG A 297 -3.46 7.56 -16.88
CA ARG A 297 -3.03 8.88 -17.35
C ARG A 297 -3.80 10.01 -16.68
N HIS A 298 -3.33 11.23 -16.88
CA HIS A 298 -3.82 12.43 -16.22
C HIS A 298 -5.25 12.81 -16.64
N ASP A 299 -5.61 12.68 -17.92
CA ASP A 299 -6.82 13.26 -18.49
C ASP A 299 -8.08 12.47 -18.17
N TYR A 300 -9.10 13.16 -17.65
CA TYR A 300 -10.42 12.61 -17.42
C TYR A 300 -11.22 12.47 -18.73
N LEU A 301 -11.70 11.26 -19.02
CA LEU A 301 -12.45 10.87 -20.19
C LEU A 301 -13.95 10.72 -19.87
N ALA A 302 -14.67 11.83 -19.83
CA ALA A 302 -16.08 11.85 -19.44
C ALA A 302 -16.94 10.90 -20.28
N GLY A 303 -17.68 10.01 -19.62
CA GLY A 303 -18.58 9.05 -20.27
C GLY A 303 -17.91 7.82 -20.88
N ALA A 304 -16.59 7.68 -20.77
CA ALA A 304 -15.89 6.45 -21.14
C ALA A 304 -16.10 5.36 -20.09
N ALA A 305 -15.97 4.09 -20.48
CA ALA A 305 -16.00 2.96 -19.55
C ALA A 305 -14.81 2.98 -18.58
N ASP A 306 -13.63 3.30 -19.11
CA ASP A 306 -12.45 3.67 -18.33
C ASP A 306 -12.31 5.19 -18.41
N VAL A 307 -12.60 5.85 -17.29
CA VAL A 307 -12.68 7.31 -17.20
C VAL A 307 -11.31 7.99 -17.19
N PHE A 308 -10.25 7.22 -17.15
CA PHE A 308 -8.87 7.60 -17.42
C PHE A 308 -8.25 6.55 -18.33
N ASP A 309 -7.31 6.96 -19.20
CA ASP A 309 -6.61 6.04 -20.08
C ASP A 309 -5.67 5.13 -19.29
N PRO A 310 -5.91 3.79 -19.26
CA PRO A 310 -5.12 2.87 -18.42
C PRO A 310 -3.74 2.59 -19.02
N LYS A 311 -2.72 2.63 -18.18
CA LYS A 311 -1.36 2.19 -18.50
C LYS A 311 -1.20 0.67 -18.31
N PRO A 312 -0.13 0.03 -18.80
CA PRO A 312 0.16 -1.39 -18.52
C PRO A 312 0.11 -1.74 -17.03
N ALA A 313 0.45 -0.80 -16.14
CA ALA A 313 0.39 -0.97 -14.69
C ALA A 313 -1.05 -1.16 -14.15
N TYR A 314 -2.05 -0.50 -14.75
CA TYR A 314 -3.46 -0.72 -14.42
C TYR A 314 -3.88 -2.17 -14.71
N TYR A 315 -3.55 -2.67 -15.90
CA TYR A 315 -3.85 -4.06 -16.27
C TYR A 315 -3.07 -5.07 -15.43
N ALA A 316 -1.86 -4.72 -15.01
CA ALA A 316 -1.07 -5.54 -14.10
C ALA A 316 -1.74 -5.67 -12.72
N ALA A 317 -2.26 -4.56 -12.17
CA ALA A 317 -3.01 -4.55 -10.91
C ALA A 317 -4.30 -5.39 -11.04
N GLN A 318 -5.06 -5.17 -12.10
CA GLN A 318 -6.30 -5.91 -12.37
C GLN A 318 -6.04 -7.41 -12.54
N THR A 319 -5.01 -7.77 -13.29
CA THR A 319 -4.63 -9.19 -13.52
C THR A 319 -4.20 -9.85 -12.21
N TYR A 320 -3.33 -9.19 -11.43
CA TYR A 320 -2.94 -9.68 -10.10
C TYR A 320 -4.16 -10.00 -9.25
N SER A 321 -5.10 -9.05 -9.15
CA SER A 321 -6.32 -9.23 -8.37
C SER A 321 -7.19 -10.39 -8.90
N LEU A 322 -7.47 -10.43 -10.21
CA LEU A 322 -8.31 -11.46 -10.82
C LEU A 322 -7.69 -12.86 -10.74
N GLN A 323 -6.37 -12.95 -10.81
CA GLN A 323 -5.68 -14.23 -10.76
C GLN A 323 -5.56 -14.78 -9.34
N LEU A 324 -5.50 -13.92 -8.31
CA LEU A 324 -5.21 -14.34 -6.95
C LEU A 324 -6.36 -14.16 -5.96
N VAL A 325 -7.50 -13.57 -6.36
CA VAL A 325 -8.67 -13.45 -5.48
C VAL A 325 -9.13 -14.84 -4.99
N GLY A 326 -9.30 -14.97 -3.67
CA GLY A 326 -9.68 -16.22 -3.01
C GLY A 326 -8.53 -17.18 -2.69
N TYR A 327 -7.33 -16.92 -3.20
CA TYR A 327 -6.13 -17.68 -2.87
C TYR A 327 -5.43 -17.12 -1.62
N ARG A 328 -4.57 -17.95 -1.04
CA ARG A 328 -3.64 -17.59 0.04
C ARG A 328 -2.22 -17.96 -0.35
N PHE A 329 -1.26 -17.12 -0.02
CA PHE A 329 0.15 -17.45 -0.19
C PHE A 329 0.48 -18.69 0.65
N SER A 330 1.12 -19.67 0.01
CA SER A 330 1.49 -20.95 0.64
C SER A 330 2.99 -21.05 0.87
N LYS A 331 3.77 -20.84 -0.20
CA LYS A 331 5.23 -20.97 -0.13
C LYS A 331 5.94 -20.42 -1.35
N LYS A 332 7.23 -20.10 -1.18
CA LYS A 332 8.17 -19.96 -2.28
C LYS A 332 8.70 -21.34 -2.69
N ILE A 333 8.66 -21.65 -3.97
CA ILE A 333 9.21 -22.88 -4.53
C ILE A 333 10.71 -22.66 -4.81
N LYS A 334 11.54 -23.61 -4.39
CA LYS A 334 12.98 -23.56 -4.65
C LYS A 334 13.26 -23.75 -6.14
N THR A 335 14.10 -22.89 -6.69
CA THR A 335 14.64 -22.93 -8.06
C THR A 335 16.15 -23.09 -8.04
N ASP A 336 16.76 -23.37 -9.20
CA ASP A 336 18.20 -23.51 -9.32
C ASP A 336 18.93 -22.15 -9.28
N SER A 337 18.24 -21.08 -9.63
CA SER A 337 18.77 -19.71 -9.61
C SER A 337 18.04 -18.85 -8.59
N PRO A 338 18.72 -18.07 -7.75
CA PRO A 338 18.08 -17.12 -6.85
C PRO A 338 17.35 -15.97 -7.58
N ALA A 339 17.68 -15.73 -8.85
CA ALA A 339 16.98 -14.74 -9.68
C ALA A 339 15.60 -15.23 -10.13
N ASP A 340 15.33 -16.53 -10.11
CA ASP A 340 14.06 -17.10 -10.51
C ASP A 340 13.15 -17.25 -9.30
N ILE A 341 12.02 -16.57 -9.34
CA ILE A 341 11.08 -16.56 -8.24
C ILE A 341 9.82 -17.30 -8.68
N VAL A 342 9.44 -18.29 -7.88
CA VAL A 342 8.21 -19.07 -8.08
C VAL A 342 7.46 -19.14 -6.78
N LEU A 343 6.24 -18.65 -6.78
CA LEU A 343 5.34 -18.62 -5.63
C LEU A 343 4.18 -19.56 -5.85
N SER A 344 3.75 -20.25 -4.80
CA SER A 344 2.54 -21.08 -4.78
C SER A 344 1.49 -20.42 -3.91
N PHE A 345 0.28 -20.31 -4.46
CA PHE A 345 -0.93 -19.85 -3.80
C PHE A 345 -1.98 -20.95 -3.83
N THR A 346 -2.79 -21.10 -2.78
CA THR A 346 -3.80 -22.16 -2.67
C THR A 346 -5.13 -21.61 -2.15
N ASP A 347 -6.25 -22.23 -2.58
CA ASP A 347 -7.60 -21.93 -2.10
C ASP A 347 -8.29 -23.14 -1.44
N ASN A 348 -7.52 -24.09 -0.86
CA ASN A 348 -7.92 -25.40 -0.34
C ASN A 348 -8.23 -26.47 -1.41
N THR A 349 -8.56 -26.11 -2.64
CA THR A 349 -8.95 -27.06 -3.71
C THR A 349 -7.99 -27.01 -4.89
N SER A 350 -7.50 -25.84 -5.21
CA SER A 350 -6.66 -25.56 -6.38
C SER A 350 -5.38 -24.83 -6.02
N GLU A 351 -4.44 -24.82 -6.96
CA GLU A 351 -3.16 -24.13 -6.85
C GLU A 351 -2.98 -23.14 -8.00
N CYS A 352 -2.51 -21.96 -7.69
CA CYS A 352 -2.01 -21.00 -8.65
C CYS A 352 -0.50 -20.82 -8.41
N LEU A 353 0.31 -21.11 -9.43
CA LEU A 353 1.73 -20.79 -9.42
C LEU A 353 1.95 -19.42 -10.07
N VAL A 354 2.82 -18.62 -9.49
CA VAL A 354 3.22 -17.34 -10.09
C VAL A 354 4.74 -17.32 -10.23
N ALA A 355 5.22 -17.05 -11.45
CA ALA A 355 6.65 -17.18 -11.75
C ALA A 355 7.19 -16.00 -12.56
N TRP A 356 8.38 -15.52 -12.21
CA TRP A 356 9.13 -14.50 -12.95
C TRP A 356 10.63 -14.64 -12.68
N THR A 357 11.45 -13.87 -13.39
CA THR A 357 12.89 -13.79 -13.12
C THR A 357 13.35 -12.33 -12.98
N THR A 358 14.31 -12.11 -12.11
CA THR A 358 15.04 -10.83 -12.01
C THR A 358 16.29 -10.81 -12.91
N ALA A 359 16.60 -11.93 -13.57
CA ALA A 359 17.69 -11.98 -14.53
C ALA A 359 17.38 -11.10 -15.77
N PRO A 360 18.40 -10.42 -16.33
CA PRO A 360 18.20 -9.51 -17.47
C PRO A 360 17.86 -10.25 -18.78
N ILE A 361 18.08 -11.56 -18.84
CA ILE A 361 17.89 -12.37 -20.04
C ILE A 361 16.78 -13.41 -19.78
N THR A 362 15.80 -13.43 -20.69
CA THR A 362 14.76 -14.45 -20.70
C THR A 362 15.36 -15.85 -20.90
N HIS A 363 14.98 -16.80 -20.08
CA HIS A 363 15.47 -18.17 -20.14
C HIS A 363 14.40 -19.19 -19.73
N GLN A 364 14.66 -20.47 -19.97
CA GLN A 364 13.78 -21.56 -19.58
C GLN A 364 14.10 -22.04 -18.18
N VAL A 365 13.06 -22.25 -17.38
CA VAL A 365 13.15 -22.80 -16.03
C VAL A 365 12.19 -23.96 -15.90
N LYS A 366 12.67 -25.08 -15.37
CA LYS A 366 11.87 -26.26 -15.05
C LYS A 366 11.46 -26.18 -13.57
N ILE A 367 10.15 -26.15 -13.31
CA ILE A 367 9.61 -26.04 -11.96
C ILE A 367 8.75 -27.24 -11.59
N PRO A 368 8.74 -27.68 -10.32
CA PRO A 368 7.77 -28.66 -9.82
C PRO A 368 6.34 -28.12 -9.94
N ALA A 369 5.43 -28.94 -10.46
CA ALA A 369 4.02 -28.59 -10.60
C ALA A 369 3.17 -29.85 -10.52
N ARG A 370 1.92 -29.74 -10.07
CA ARG A 370 0.97 -30.89 -10.13
C ARG A 370 0.79 -31.34 -11.58
N VAL A 371 0.56 -32.65 -11.76
CA VAL A 371 0.23 -33.19 -13.09
C VAL A 371 -1.09 -32.59 -13.56
N GLY A 372 -1.13 -32.12 -14.80
CA GLY A 372 -2.33 -31.54 -15.38
C GLY A 372 -2.06 -30.46 -16.43
N THR A 373 -3.10 -29.78 -16.83
CA THR A 373 -3.07 -28.69 -17.81
C THR A 373 -3.25 -27.35 -17.10
N TYR A 374 -2.34 -26.42 -17.36
CA TYR A 374 -2.35 -25.10 -16.77
C TYR A 374 -2.76 -24.03 -17.78
N ALA A 375 -3.73 -23.19 -17.39
CA ALA A 375 -3.94 -21.91 -18.06
C ALA A 375 -2.85 -20.95 -17.62
N VAL A 376 -2.22 -20.29 -18.59
CA VAL A 376 -1.13 -19.33 -18.34
C VAL A 376 -1.61 -17.94 -18.72
N THR A 377 -1.49 -16.98 -17.80
CA THR A 377 -1.83 -15.57 -18.01
C THR A 377 -0.60 -14.71 -17.69
N ASP A 378 -0.23 -13.80 -18.57
CA ASP A 378 0.84 -12.85 -18.32
C ASP A 378 0.42 -11.76 -17.33
N TYR A 379 1.41 -10.99 -16.83
CA TYR A 379 1.18 -9.92 -15.86
C TYR A 379 0.14 -8.87 -16.29
N ASP A 380 -0.07 -8.67 -17.59
CA ASP A 380 -1.01 -7.71 -18.18
C ASP A 380 -2.35 -8.35 -18.64
N GLY A 381 -2.61 -9.59 -18.26
CA GLY A 381 -3.85 -10.30 -18.56
C GLY A 381 -3.88 -11.05 -19.90
N LYS A 382 -2.81 -11.00 -20.69
CA LYS A 382 -2.73 -11.76 -21.95
C LYS A 382 -2.67 -13.25 -21.68
N ILE A 383 -3.60 -13.98 -22.28
CA ILE A 383 -3.68 -15.46 -22.15
C ILE A 383 -2.69 -16.09 -23.11
N GLN A 384 -1.84 -16.96 -22.59
CA GLN A 384 -0.89 -17.75 -23.36
C GLN A 384 -1.41 -19.15 -23.67
N THR A 385 -0.67 -19.89 -24.49
CA THR A 385 -0.95 -21.30 -24.76
C THR A 385 -0.90 -22.09 -23.46
N ALA A 386 -1.93 -22.94 -23.23
CA ALA A 386 -1.97 -23.81 -22.06
C ALA A 386 -0.77 -24.78 -22.05
N LEU A 387 -0.20 -24.99 -20.87
CA LEU A 387 0.89 -25.91 -20.65
C LEU A 387 0.38 -27.20 -20.01
N THR A 388 0.75 -28.36 -20.58
CA THR A 388 0.38 -29.67 -20.01
C THR A 388 1.64 -30.38 -19.57
N ASN A 389 1.60 -30.96 -18.38
CA ASN A 389 2.65 -31.82 -17.88
C ASN A 389 2.09 -33.19 -17.44
N SER A 390 2.91 -34.21 -17.54
CA SER A 390 2.60 -35.58 -17.12
C SER A 390 3.63 -36.15 -16.14
N ASP A 391 4.73 -35.41 -15.88
CA ASP A 391 5.88 -35.86 -15.08
C ASP A 391 6.05 -35.08 -13.77
N GLY A 392 5.09 -34.24 -13.42
CA GLY A 392 5.15 -33.42 -12.21
C GLY A 392 6.02 -32.18 -12.33
N THR A 393 6.38 -31.76 -13.57
CA THR A 393 7.17 -30.56 -13.82
C THR A 393 6.65 -29.76 -15.01
N ILE A 394 6.80 -28.43 -14.96
CA ILE A 394 6.50 -27.52 -16.08
C ILE A 394 7.77 -26.78 -16.46
N THR A 395 8.00 -26.64 -17.76
CA THR A 395 9.03 -25.75 -18.30
C THR A 395 8.41 -24.44 -18.71
N LEU A 396 8.87 -23.34 -18.07
CA LEU A 396 8.42 -21.99 -18.33
C LEU A 396 9.55 -21.18 -18.97
N ARG A 397 9.17 -20.25 -19.83
CA ARG A 397 10.08 -19.21 -20.31
C ARG A 397 9.88 -17.97 -19.44
N LEU A 398 10.76 -17.76 -18.48
CA LEU A 398 10.68 -16.64 -17.53
C LEU A 398 11.30 -15.36 -18.12
N ASN A 399 10.64 -14.24 -17.83
CA ASN A 399 11.12 -12.89 -18.03
C ASN A 399 10.79 -12.03 -16.79
N GLY A 400 10.99 -10.72 -16.84
CA GLY A 400 10.73 -9.82 -15.70
C GLY A 400 9.25 -9.60 -15.36
N GLY A 401 8.31 -10.09 -16.17
CA GLY A 401 6.87 -10.03 -15.91
C GLY A 401 6.36 -11.31 -15.27
N PRO A 402 5.62 -11.23 -14.15
CA PRO A 402 4.98 -12.40 -13.55
C PRO A 402 4.02 -13.11 -14.49
N GLN A 403 4.07 -14.43 -14.49
CA GLN A 403 3.14 -15.32 -15.20
C GLN A 403 2.33 -16.11 -14.17
N TYR A 404 1.01 -16.12 -14.32
CA TYR A 404 0.07 -16.82 -13.45
C TYR A 404 -0.36 -18.13 -14.10
N LEU A 405 -0.17 -19.24 -13.40
CA LEU A 405 -0.47 -20.59 -13.88
C LEU A 405 -1.55 -21.21 -13.01
N LYS A 406 -2.74 -21.35 -13.53
CA LYS A 406 -3.86 -22.01 -12.85
C LYS A 406 -4.09 -23.40 -13.40
N LEU A 407 -4.09 -24.42 -12.52
CA LEU A 407 -4.48 -25.77 -12.87
C LEU A 407 -5.96 -25.80 -13.28
N ARG A 408 -6.26 -26.39 -14.45
CA ARG A 408 -7.63 -26.55 -14.97
C ARG A 408 -8.28 -27.80 -14.45
#